data_1267abee06843f2a9e14996cc1623d83
#
_entry.id   1267abee06843f2a9e14996cc1623d83
#
_cell.length_a   1.000
_cell.length_b   1.000
_cell.length_c   1.000
_cell.angle_alpha   90.00
_cell.angle_beta   90.00
_cell.angle_gamma   90.00
#
_symmetry.space_group_name_H-M   'P 1'
#
loop_
_entity.id
_entity.type
_entity.pdbx_description
1 polymer ?
#
loop_
_entity_poly.entity_id
_entity_poly.type
_entity_poly.pdbx_seq_one_letter_code
_entity_poly.pdbx_strand_id
1 'polypeptide(L)'
;VEYDVYKEVSAGSNEYGYIGTATTNKFSDTNIAADGTIVPIVERNPFGSVGNYPASVGYYQQRRYYANTANDTELVEGSRIALFSNFTKSEPLQDDDAVSFSMIGRQVNAVRHMVDLDDFVVLTSGAAYIVEGDADGEITPQSSHPRAKVYHGASEVQPVIIGNSLLYVQARGSILRDFRKDLVEGPKSKDLSIYSAHLFEGLDLEHMDYAETPNSIAWIQRDDGVWLGLTYLLDHDVQGWHRHDTD
;
A
#
# COMPACT_ATOMS: atom_id res chain seq x y z
N VAL A 1 18.03 -24.32 23.86
CA VAL A 1 17.04 -24.12 22.80
C VAL A 1 15.74 -24.72 23.28
N GLU A 2 14.66 -24.03 23.11
CA GLU A 2 13.32 -24.46 23.49
C GLU A 2 12.53 -24.67 22.18
N TYR A 3 11.72 -25.72 22.13
CA TYR A 3 10.97 -26.12 20.93
C TYR A 3 9.49 -26.23 21.30
N ASP A 4 8.63 -25.50 20.60
CA ASP A 4 7.19 -25.69 20.68
C ASP A 4 6.80 -26.94 19.90
N VAL A 5 5.94 -27.75 20.50
CA VAL A 5 5.50 -29.01 19.92
C VAL A 5 4.04 -28.93 19.59
N TYR A 6 3.73 -29.27 18.34
CA TYR A 6 2.39 -29.23 17.79
C TYR A 6 1.93 -30.63 17.39
N LYS A 7 0.62 -30.85 17.43
CA LYS A 7 -0.02 -32.10 17.06
C LYS A 7 -1.27 -31.76 16.23
N GLU A 8 -1.61 -32.63 15.30
CA GLU A 8 -2.84 -32.51 14.54
C GLU A 8 -4.08 -32.51 15.47
N VAL A 9 -4.98 -31.55 15.30
CA VAL A 9 -6.16 -31.36 16.17
C VAL A 9 -7.11 -32.55 16.04
N SER A 10 -7.30 -33.05 14.79
CA SER A 10 -8.00 -34.31 14.52
C SER A 10 -7.34 -35.00 13.34
N ALA A 11 -7.33 -36.32 13.34
CA ALA A 11 -6.65 -37.11 12.31
C ALA A 11 -7.12 -36.75 10.90
N GLY A 12 -6.18 -36.30 10.06
CA GLY A 12 -6.42 -35.89 8.68
C GLY A 12 -7.01 -34.48 8.49
N SER A 13 -7.03 -33.66 9.53
CA SER A 13 -7.52 -32.26 9.43
C SER A 13 -6.52 -31.32 8.79
N ASN A 14 -5.24 -31.62 8.81
CA ASN A 14 -4.12 -30.72 8.50
C ASN A 14 -4.10 -29.43 9.35
N GLU A 15 -4.82 -29.41 10.47
CA GLU A 15 -4.82 -28.35 11.44
C GLU A 15 -3.99 -28.79 12.64
N TYR A 16 -3.00 -27.97 13.04
CA TYR A 16 -2.08 -28.27 14.11
C TYR A 16 -2.31 -27.32 15.29
N GLY A 17 -2.37 -27.89 16.49
CA GLY A 17 -2.50 -27.16 17.74
C GLY A 17 -1.34 -27.49 18.69
N TYR A 18 -1.00 -26.53 19.55
CA TYR A 18 0.06 -26.65 20.52
C TYR A 18 -0.24 -27.70 21.59
N ILE A 19 0.75 -28.52 21.96
CA ILE A 19 0.64 -29.53 23.00
C ILE A 19 1.68 -29.39 24.12
N GLY A 20 2.67 -28.52 23.97
CA GLY A 20 3.67 -28.27 24.99
C GLY A 20 5.02 -27.87 24.43
N THR A 21 5.95 -27.58 25.30
CA THR A 21 7.31 -27.16 25.00
C THR A 21 8.33 -28.22 25.40
N ALA A 22 9.32 -28.44 24.55
CA ALA A 22 10.44 -29.33 24.81
C ALA A 22 11.75 -28.55 24.92
N THR A 23 12.57 -28.84 25.93
CA THR A 23 13.93 -28.29 26.07
C THR A 23 15.00 -29.21 25.49
N THR A 24 14.59 -30.40 25.05
CA THR A 24 15.42 -31.42 24.41
C THR A 24 14.79 -31.88 23.11
N ASN A 25 15.50 -32.70 22.34
CA ASN A 25 15.01 -33.30 21.11
C ASN A 25 13.96 -34.42 21.30
N LYS A 26 13.37 -34.50 22.48
CA LYS A 26 12.35 -35.52 22.85
C LYS A 26 11.19 -34.84 23.56
N PHE A 27 9.98 -35.17 23.12
CA PHE A 27 8.72 -34.80 23.77
C PHE A 27 7.90 -36.07 23.99
N SER A 28 7.30 -36.21 25.18
CA SER A 28 6.41 -37.35 25.44
C SER A 28 4.96 -36.89 25.39
N ASP A 29 4.28 -37.22 24.32
CA ASP A 29 2.85 -36.99 24.20
C ASP A 29 2.07 -38.08 24.99
N THR A 30 1.50 -37.68 26.11
CA THR A 30 0.61 -38.55 26.95
C THR A 30 -0.85 -38.38 26.56
N ASN A 31 -1.13 -38.21 25.27
CA ASN A 31 -2.44 -37.90 24.68
C ASN A 31 -2.98 -36.53 25.11
N ILE A 32 -2.09 -35.52 25.11
CA ILE A 32 -2.46 -34.12 25.34
C ILE A 32 -3.37 -33.67 24.20
N ALA A 33 -4.49 -33.03 24.54
CA ALA A 33 -5.36 -32.41 23.52
C ALA A 33 -4.65 -31.23 22.86
N ALA A 34 -4.67 -31.15 21.55
CA ALA A 34 -4.08 -30.02 20.81
C ALA A 34 -4.90 -28.74 21.05
N ASP A 35 -4.23 -27.67 21.43
CA ASP A 35 -4.83 -26.34 21.52
C ASP A 35 -4.81 -25.68 20.14
N GLY A 36 -5.94 -25.75 19.42
CA GLY A 36 -6.10 -25.18 18.09
C GLY A 36 -6.10 -23.65 18.06
N THR A 37 -6.03 -22.97 19.22
CA THR A 37 -5.89 -21.50 19.27
C THR A 37 -4.43 -21.07 19.16
N ILE A 38 -3.49 -21.99 19.41
CA ILE A 38 -2.04 -21.76 19.28
C ILE A 38 -1.53 -22.62 18.13
N VAL A 39 -1.38 -22.00 16.97
CA VAL A 39 -0.99 -22.65 15.71
C VAL A 39 0.50 -22.47 15.42
N PRO A 40 1.15 -23.39 14.68
CA PRO A 40 2.54 -23.24 14.30
C PRO A 40 2.77 -22.00 13.43
N ILE A 41 3.89 -21.34 13.65
CA ILE A 41 4.29 -20.12 12.94
C ILE A 41 5.39 -20.48 11.95
N VAL A 42 5.19 -20.11 10.68
CA VAL A 42 6.22 -20.22 9.64
C VAL A 42 6.98 -18.89 9.60
N GLU A 43 8.25 -18.94 10.06
CA GLU A 43 9.12 -17.78 9.96
C GLU A 43 9.37 -17.41 8.51
N ARG A 44 9.19 -16.11 8.19
CA ARG A 44 9.38 -15.58 6.87
C ARG A 44 10.06 -14.22 6.93
N ASN A 45 11.13 -14.08 6.14
CA ASN A 45 11.76 -12.80 5.88
C ASN A 45 11.75 -12.53 4.37
N PRO A 46 10.74 -11.80 3.84
CA PRO A 46 10.61 -11.54 2.40
C PRO A 46 11.74 -10.67 1.85
N PHE A 47 12.45 -9.93 2.71
CA PHE A 47 13.48 -8.95 2.35
C PHE A 47 14.91 -9.42 2.63
N GLY A 48 15.10 -10.71 2.93
CA GLY A 48 16.38 -11.27 3.37
C GLY A 48 17.43 -11.50 2.28
N SER A 49 17.12 -11.30 1.01
CA SER A 49 18.03 -11.56 -0.11
C SER A 49 18.24 -10.34 -1.00
N VAL A 50 19.35 -10.37 -1.75
CA VAL A 50 19.70 -9.32 -2.72
C VAL A 50 18.59 -9.20 -3.78
N GLY A 51 18.18 -7.98 -4.07
CA GLY A 51 17.10 -7.68 -5.02
C GLY A 51 15.70 -7.68 -4.40
N ASN A 52 15.54 -8.10 -3.14
CA ASN A 52 14.26 -8.09 -2.45
C ASN A 52 14.07 -6.88 -1.51
N TYR A 53 14.97 -5.89 -1.56
CA TYR A 53 14.81 -4.66 -0.78
C TYR A 53 13.70 -3.80 -1.38
N PRO A 54 12.69 -3.41 -0.59
CA PRO A 54 11.57 -2.64 -1.10
C PRO A 54 11.93 -1.17 -1.31
N ALA A 55 11.36 -0.56 -2.34
CA ALA A 55 11.52 0.86 -2.64
C ALA A 55 10.30 1.70 -2.22
N SER A 56 9.18 1.07 -1.89
CA SER A 56 7.96 1.75 -1.46
C SER A 56 7.46 1.20 -0.13
N VAL A 57 6.91 2.09 0.71
CA VAL A 57 6.33 1.76 2.02
C VAL A 57 5.01 2.50 2.21
N GLY A 58 4.06 1.85 2.86
CA GLY A 58 2.79 2.44 3.27
C GLY A 58 2.25 1.79 4.53
N TYR A 59 1.22 2.42 5.13
CA TYR A 59 0.52 1.89 6.29
C TYR A 59 -0.97 1.87 6.01
N TYR A 60 -1.64 0.78 6.40
CA TYR A 60 -3.09 0.64 6.32
C TYR A 60 -3.55 -0.45 7.29
N GLN A 61 -4.70 -0.27 7.93
CA GLN A 61 -5.29 -1.24 8.86
C GLN A 61 -4.29 -1.88 9.82
N GLN A 62 -3.51 -1.04 10.53
CA GLN A 62 -2.48 -1.47 11.50
C GLN A 62 -1.41 -2.42 10.93
N ARG A 63 -1.19 -2.41 9.62
CA ARG A 63 -0.14 -3.15 8.94
C ARG A 63 0.82 -2.17 8.26
N ARG A 64 2.08 -2.56 8.16
CA ARG A 64 3.06 -1.89 7.33
C ARG A 64 3.27 -2.70 6.06
N TYR A 65 3.06 -2.05 4.94
CA TYR A 65 3.20 -2.64 3.62
C TYR A 65 4.48 -2.17 2.94
N TYR A 66 5.14 -3.10 2.27
CA TYR A 66 6.31 -2.85 1.47
C TYR A 66 6.09 -3.38 0.05
N ALA A 67 6.65 -2.67 -0.94
CA ALA A 67 6.52 -3.06 -2.34
C ALA A 67 7.69 -2.56 -3.18
N ASN A 68 7.65 -2.91 -4.47
CA ASN A 68 8.60 -2.47 -5.49
C ASN A 68 10.03 -2.92 -5.16
N THR A 69 10.24 -4.22 -5.12
CA THR A 69 11.58 -4.82 -5.06
C THR A 69 12.16 -4.93 -6.47
N ALA A 70 13.48 -5.03 -6.59
CA ALA A 70 14.12 -5.19 -7.89
C ALA A 70 13.77 -6.55 -8.56
N ASN A 71 13.51 -7.60 -7.77
CA ASN A 71 13.14 -8.90 -8.27
C ASN A 71 11.65 -9.02 -8.63
N ASP A 72 10.79 -8.29 -7.89
CA ASP A 72 9.34 -8.28 -8.12
C ASP A 72 8.77 -6.89 -7.81
N THR A 73 8.51 -6.13 -8.84
CA THR A 73 8.06 -4.73 -8.72
C THR A 73 6.56 -4.61 -8.44
N GLU A 74 5.79 -5.67 -8.63
CA GLU A 74 4.33 -5.69 -8.46
C GLU A 74 3.91 -6.32 -7.12
N LEU A 75 4.82 -7.01 -6.43
CA LEU A 75 4.52 -7.68 -5.18
C LEU A 75 4.42 -6.67 -4.03
N VAL A 76 3.37 -6.82 -3.24
CA VAL A 76 3.14 -6.10 -1.98
C VAL A 76 3.16 -7.09 -0.83
N GLU A 77 3.99 -6.80 0.16
CA GLU A 77 4.15 -7.58 1.37
C GLU A 77 3.70 -6.76 2.58
N GLY A 78 2.67 -7.21 3.28
CA GLY A 78 2.15 -6.59 4.49
C GLY A 78 2.54 -7.34 5.75
N SER A 79 2.91 -6.62 6.81
CA SER A 79 3.22 -7.19 8.12
C SER A 79 2.00 -7.83 8.78
N ARG A 80 2.19 -8.58 9.85
CA ARG A 80 1.12 -8.93 10.79
C ARG A 80 0.48 -7.69 11.40
N ILE A 81 -0.78 -7.79 11.81
CA ILE A 81 -1.51 -6.70 12.47
C ILE A 81 -0.73 -6.27 13.73
N ALA A 82 -0.53 -4.95 13.88
CA ALA A 82 0.19 -4.30 14.97
C ALA A 82 1.67 -4.73 15.17
N LEU A 83 2.18 -5.65 14.36
CA LEU A 83 3.54 -6.16 14.41
C LEU A 83 4.33 -5.79 13.15
N PHE A 84 4.66 -4.52 12.99
CA PHE A 84 5.16 -3.90 11.76
C PHE A 84 6.48 -4.48 11.19
N SER A 85 7.21 -5.28 11.96
CA SER A 85 8.44 -5.95 11.51
C SER A 85 8.28 -7.46 11.41
N ASN A 86 7.08 -7.99 11.64
CA ASN A 86 6.80 -9.41 11.61
C ASN A 86 6.04 -9.78 10.32
N PHE A 87 6.62 -10.68 9.51
CA PHE A 87 6.07 -11.18 8.25
C PHE A 87 5.77 -12.67 8.29
N THR A 88 5.66 -13.26 9.50
CA THR A 88 5.35 -14.66 9.67
C THR A 88 3.91 -14.98 9.31
N LYS A 89 3.67 -16.24 8.95
CA LYS A 89 2.34 -16.78 8.69
C LYS A 89 2.09 -17.99 9.58
N SER A 90 0.87 -18.15 10.00
CA SER A 90 0.44 -19.32 10.80
C SER A 90 -0.02 -20.46 9.88
N GLU A 91 -0.05 -21.66 10.38
CA GLU A 91 -0.60 -22.82 9.67
C GLU A 91 -1.60 -23.56 10.58
N PRO A 92 -2.92 -23.47 10.30
CA PRO A 92 -3.58 -22.75 9.20
C PRO A 92 -3.46 -21.22 9.30
N LEU A 93 -3.61 -20.52 8.16
CA LEU A 93 -3.57 -19.06 8.07
C LEU A 93 -4.64 -18.42 8.97
N GLN A 94 -4.21 -17.40 9.72
CA GLN A 94 -5.07 -16.56 10.56
C GLN A 94 -5.25 -15.17 9.91
N ASP A 95 -6.32 -14.47 10.25
CA ASP A 95 -6.64 -13.16 9.64
C ASP A 95 -5.62 -12.07 10.03
N ASP A 96 -4.96 -12.22 11.19
CA ASP A 96 -3.91 -11.31 11.65
C ASP A 96 -2.52 -11.58 11.04
N ASP A 97 -2.33 -12.66 10.30
CA ASP A 97 -1.08 -13.03 9.66
C ASP A 97 -0.61 -12.03 8.60
N ALA A 98 0.67 -12.14 8.25
CA ALA A 98 1.27 -11.35 7.17
C ALA A 98 0.58 -11.60 5.83
N VAL A 99 0.35 -10.51 5.08
CA VAL A 99 -0.38 -10.51 3.80
C VAL A 99 0.62 -10.40 2.65
N SER A 100 0.32 -11.07 1.54
CA SER A 100 1.16 -11.02 0.33
C SER A 100 0.26 -11.10 -0.90
N PHE A 101 0.31 -10.09 -1.77
CA PHE A 101 -0.48 -10.04 -3.00
C PHE A 101 0.23 -9.24 -4.09
N SER A 102 -0.11 -9.50 -5.35
CA SER A 102 0.52 -8.84 -6.51
C SER A 102 -0.48 -7.98 -7.28
N MET A 103 0.00 -6.85 -7.83
CA MET A 103 -0.76 -5.94 -8.67
C MET A 103 -0.86 -6.51 -10.09
N ILE A 104 -1.79 -7.45 -10.31
CA ILE A 104 -1.95 -8.10 -11.62
C ILE A 104 -2.61 -7.15 -12.61
N GLY A 105 -1.88 -6.78 -13.64
CA GLY A 105 -2.32 -5.89 -14.70
C GLY A 105 -2.09 -6.46 -16.10
N ARG A 106 -2.32 -5.66 -17.13
CA ARG A 106 -2.04 -6.03 -18.53
C ARG A 106 -0.54 -6.04 -18.88
N GLN A 107 0.26 -5.36 -18.07
CA GLN A 107 1.71 -5.25 -18.17
C GLN A 107 2.28 -5.10 -16.78
N VAL A 108 3.56 -5.39 -16.63
CA VAL A 108 4.27 -5.22 -15.35
C VAL A 108 4.37 -3.74 -15.02
N ASN A 109 3.88 -3.37 -13.84
CA ASN A 109 3.86 -1.98 -13.38
C ASN A 109 4.43 -1.88 -11.96
N ALA A 110 5.52 -1.16 -11.81
CA ALA A 110 6.14 -0.95 -10.51
C ALA A 110 5.18 -0.21 -9.55
N VAL A 111 5.05 -0.71 -8.32
CA VAL A 111 4.33 0.00 -7.26
C VAL A 111 5.14 1.23 -6.87
N ARG A 112 4.54 2.43 -6.96
CA ARG A 112 5.18 3.70 -6.62
C ARG A 112 4.83 4.16 -5.21
N HIS A 113 3.55 4.25 -4.91
CA HIS A 113 3.06 4.75 -3.63
C HIS A 113 1.90 3.91 -3.11
N MET A 114 1.81 3.82 -1.80
CA MET A 114 0.74 3.15 -1.07
C MET A 114 0.17 4.14 -0.07
N VAL A 115 -1.12 4.42 -0.16
CA VAL A 115 -1.77 5.53 0.55
C VAL A 115 -3.07 5.04 1.19
N ASP A 116 -3.28 5.43 2.44
CA ASP A 116 -4.55 5.30 3.15
C ASP A 116 -5.45 6.49 2.79
N LEU A 117 -6.53 6.22 2.07
CA LEU A 117 -7.52 7.23 1.64
C LEU A 117 -8.93 6.62 1.75
N ASP A 118 -9.42 6.36 2.95
CA ASP A 118 -10.61 5.55 3.25
C ASP A 118 -10.49 4.10 2.75
N ASP A 119 -9.95 3.91 1.54
CA ASP A 119 -9.56 2.63 0.97
C ASP A 119 -8.03 2.55 0.87
N PHE A 120 -7.48 1.34 0.82
CA PHE A 120 -6.07 1.16 0.53
C PHE A 120 -5.77 1.38 -0.94
N VAL A 121 -5.25 2.57 -1.25
CA VAL A 121 -4.91 2.98 -2.62
C VAL A 121 -3.46 2.64 -2.91
N VAL A 122 -3.23 1.89 -3.98
CA VAL A 122 -1.90 1.55 -4.48
C VAL A 122 -1.71 2.17 -5.86
N LEU A 123 -0.81 3.14 -5.94
CA LEU A 123 -0.42 3.79 -7.18
C LEU A 123 0.75 3.04 -7.82
N THR A 124 0.58 2.62 -9.06
CA THR A 124 1.64 1.97 -9.85
C THR A 124 2.04 2.86 -11.03
N SER A 125 3.11 2.49 -11.72
CA SER A 125 3.54 3.19 -12.94
C SER A 125 2.51 3.16 -14.08
N GLY A 126 1.50 2.28 -14.03
CA GLY A 126 0.50 2.11 -15.10
C GLY A 126 -0.95 2.38 -14.68
N ALA A 127 -1.29 2.25 -13.41
CA ALA A 127 -2.67 2.37 -12.93
C ALA A 127 -2.73 2.72 -11.44
N ALA A 128 -3.89 3.22 -11.00
CA ALA A 128 -4.25 3.30 -9.59
C ALA A 128 -5.19 2.14 -9.23
N TYR A 129 -4.85 1.42 -8.17
CA TYR A 129 -5.61 0.29 -7.65
C TYR A 129 -6.24 0.65 -6.31
N ILE A 130 -7.38 0.02 -6.04
CA ILE A 130 -7.90 -0.13 -4.68
C ILE A 130 -7.76 -1.60 -4.31
N VAL A 131 -7.24 -1.88 -3.13
CA VAL A 131 -7.17 -3.23 -2.58
C VAL A 131 -8.43 -3.46 -1.78
N GLU A 132 -9.28 -4.34 -2.28
CA GLU A 132 -10.52 -4.72 -1.62
C GLU A 132 -10.24 -5.89 -0.66
N GLY A 133 -10.76 -5.80 0.56
CA GLY A 133 -10.69 -6.84 1.58
C GLY A 133 -11.88 -7.81 1.52
N ASP A 134 -12.23 -8.38 2.67
CA ASP A 134 -13.38 -9.23 2.88
C ASP A 134 -14.72 -8.44 2.89
N ALA A 135 -15.80 -9.07 3.38
CA ALA A 135 -17.12 -8.44 3.44
C ALA A 135 -17.18 -7.25 4.42
N ASP A 136 -16.33 -7.22 5.43
CA ASP A 136 -16.20 -6.15 6.40
C ASP A 136 -15.15 -5.09 5.98
N GLY A 137 -14.48 -5.31 4.84
CA GLY A 137 -13.47 -4.44 4.27
C GLY A 137 -12.08 -4.67 4.86
N GLU A 138 -11.85 -5.74 5.62
CA GLU A 138 -10.56 -6.05 6.20
C GLU A 138 -9.66 -6.80 5.22
N ILE A 139 -8.40 -6.35 5.10
CA ILE A 139 -7.40 -7.03 4.28
C ILE A 139 -6.78 -8.16 5.11
N THR A 140 -7.08 -9.40 4.69
CA THR A 140 -6.56 -10.62 5.30
C THR A 140 -5.68 -11.40 4.33
N PRO A 141 -4.89 -12.39 4.79
CA PRO A 141 -4.11 -13.24 3.89
C PRO A 141 -4.94 -14.00 2.85
N GLN A 142 -6.21 -14.22 3.13
CA GLN A 142 -7.15 -14.93 2.25
C GLN A 142 -8.02 -13.97 1.42
N SER A 143 -8.13 -12.70 1.84
CA SER A 143 -9.00 -11.71 1.23
C SER A 143 -8.24 -10.40 0.98
N SER A 144 -7.46 -10.39 -0.09
CA SER A 144 -6.70 -9.24 -0.58
C SER A 144 -6.82 -9.18 -2.10
N HIS A 145 -7.73 -8.32 -2.59
CA HIS A 145 -8.10 -8.28 -4.01
C HIS A 145 -7.78 -6.91 -4.62
N PRO A 146 -6.58 -6.71 -5.19
CA PRO A 146 -6.23 -5.47 -5.88
C PRO A 146 -7.04 -5.34 -7.18
N ARG A 147 -7.74 -4.21 -7.34
CA ARG A 147 -8.53 -3.89 -8.52
C ARG A 147 -8.12 -2.56 -9.11
N ALA A 148 -7.71 -2.57 -10.38
CA ALA A 148 -7.44 -1.35 -11.11
C ALA A 148 -8.73 -0.52 -11.27
N LYS A 149 -8.68 0.74 -10.85
CA LYS A 149 -9.82 1.68 -10.95
C LYS A 149 -9.57 2.75 -12.00
N VAL A 150 -8.33 3.22 -12.13
CA VAL A 150 -7.92 4.26 -13.05
C VAL A 150 -6.64 3.85 -13.76
N TYR A 151 -6.61 3.94 -15.09
CA TYR A 151 -5.49 3.53 -15.94
C TYR A 151 -4.54 4.70 -16.26
N HIS A 152 -4.32 5.56 -15.29
CA HIS A 152 -3.28 6.58 -15.30
C HIS A 152 -2.29 6.26 -14.20
N GLY A 153 -1.07 5.90 -14.59
CA GLY A 153 -0.01 5.58 -13.64
C GLY A 153 0.49 6.82 -12.90
N ALA A 154 1.18 6.62 -11.78
CA ALA A 154 1.81 7.65 -10.99
C ALA A 154 3.33 7.71 -11.27
N SER A 155 3.89 8.91 -11.17
CA SER A 155 5.33 9.16 -11.16
C SER A 155 5.95 8.76 -9.80
N GLU A 156 7.23 9.06 -9.61
CA GLU A 156 7.93 8.87 -8.33
C GLU A 156 7.71 10.02 -7.34
N VAL A 157 7.11 11.12 -7.79
CA VAL A 157 6.79 12.27 -6.92
C VAL A 157 5.80 11.83 -5.85
N GLN A 158 6.14 12.14 -4.58
CA GLN A 158 5.31 11.78 -3.44
C GLN A 158 3.92 12.41 -3.56
N PRO A 159 2.84 11.63 -3.53
CA PRO A 159 1.48 12.16 -3.56
C PRO A 159 1.13 12.85 -2.24
N VAL A 160 0.18 13.78 -2.28
CA VAL A 160 -0.34 14.48 -1.10
C VAL A 160 -1.84 14.29 -0.97
N ILE A 161 -2.32 14.23 0.28
CA ILE A 161 -3.74 14.12 0.57
C ILE A 161 -4.28 15.51 0.94
N ILE A 162 -5.37 15.90 0.29
CA ILE A 162 -6.10 17.14 0.57
C ILE A 162 -7.57 16.79 0.80
N GLY A 163 -8.00 16.82 2.05
CA GLY A 163 -9.33 16.31 2.42
C GLY A 163 -9.47 14.83 2.02
N ASN A 164 -10.45 14.51 1.20
CA ASN A 164 -10.70 13.16 0.69
C ASN A 164 -10.15 12.94 -0.73
N SER A 165 -9.23 13.78 -1.17
CA SER A 165 -8.58 13.69 -2.49
C SER A 165 -7.11 13.38 -2.35
N LEU A 166 -6.63 12.47 -3.18
CA LEU A 166 -5.22 12.16 -3.34
C LEU A 166 -4.71 12.85 -4.60
N LEU A 167 -3.84 13.83 -4.43
CA LEU A 167 -3.15 14.48 -5.56
C LEU A 167 -1.88 13.72 -5.88
N TYR A 168 -1.69 13.36 -7.13
CA TYR A 168 -0.50 12.67 -7.61
C TYR A 168 -0.09 13.14 -9.01
N VAL A 169 1.19 13.08 -9.29
CA VAL A 169 1.72 13.37 -10.63
C VAL A 169 1.62 12.12 -11.49
N GLN A 170 1.05 12.28 -12.69
CA GLN A 170 0.94 11.18 -13.64
C GLN A 170 2.32 10.70 -14.11
N ALA A 171 2.47 9.41 -14.38
CA ALA A 171 3.73 8.78 -14.79
C ALA A 171 4.32 9.34 -16.09
N ARG A 172 3.49 9.95 -16.93
CA ARG A 172 3.91 10.55 -18.21
C ARG A 172 3.19 11.88 -18.42
N GLY A 173 3.95 12.89 -18.79
CA GLY A 173 3.45 14.19 -19.22
C GLY A 173 3.00 15.05 -18.08
N SER A 174 3.86 15.41 -17.17
CA SER A 174 3.74 16.50 -16.16
C SER A 174 2.30 16.93 -15.79
N ILE A 175 1.41 15.95 -15.60
CA ILE A 175 0.00 16.17 -15.34
C ILE A 175 -0.26 15.91 -13.86
N LEU A 176 -0.80 16.89 -13.17
CA LEU A 176 -1.30 16.70 -11.81
C LEU A 176 -2.72 16.14 -11.85
N ARG A 177 -2.94 15.03 -11.17
CA ARG A 177 -4.24 14.37 -11.06
C ARG A 177 -4.77 14.38 -9.64
N ASP A 178 -6.07 14.49 -9.56
CA ASP A 178 -6.87 14.27 -8.37
C ASP A 178 -7.50 12.86 -8.44
N PHE A 179 -7.22 12.01 -7.47
CA PHE A 179 -7.89 10.72 -7.30
C PHE A 179 -8.78 10.79 -6.07
N ARG A 180 -10.06 10.48 -6.26
CA ARG A 180 -11.03 10.45 -5.17
C ARG A 180 -12.10 9.41 -5.41
N LYS A 181 -12.74 8.97 -4.34
CA LYS A 181 -13.90 8.08 -4.37
C LYS A 181 -15.17 8.92 -4.37
N ASP A 182 -15.89 8.91 -5.47
CA ASP A 182 -17.23 9.49 -5.55
C ASP A 182 -18.26 8.46 -5.07
N LEU A 183 -19.22 8.90 -4.25
CA LEU A 183 -20.24 8.01 -3.68
C LEU A 183 -21.18 7.40 -4.73
N VAL A 184 -21.36 8.08 -5.86
CA VAL A 184 -22.32 7.69 -6.91
C VAL A 184 -21.60 7.02 -8.07
N GLU A 185 -20.46 7.57 -8.50
CA GLU A 185 -19.77 7.13 -9.72
C GLU A 185 -18.51 6.30 -9.43
N GLY A 186 -18.16 6.11 -8.16
CA GLY A 186 -16.98 5.36 -7.74
C GLY A 186 -15.66 6.12 -7.89
N PRO A 187 -14.52 5.42 -7.89
CA PRO A 187 -13.20 6.04 -7.98
C PRO A 187 -12.98 6.75 -9.32
N LYS A 188 -12.57 8.02 -9.25
CA LYS A 188 -12.30 8.88 -10.40
C LYS A 188 -10.93 9.53 -10.29
N SER A 189 -10.40 9.93 -11.46
CA SER A 189 -9.20 10.74 -11.54
C SER A 189 -9.41 11.89 -12.52
N LYS A 190 -9.29 13.11 -12.03
CA LYS A 190 -9.45 14.35 -12.82
C LYS A 190 -8.08 14.95 -13.10
N ASP A 191 -7.89 15.48 -14.30
CA ASP A 191 -6.73 16.30 -14.64
C ASP A 191 -6.92 17.72 -14.10
N LEU A 192 -6.04 18.15 -13.20
CA LEU A 192 -6.05 19.48 -12.60
C LEU A 192 -5.21 20.48 -13.39
N SER A 193 -4.37 20.01 -14.32
CA SER A 193 -3.44 20.84 -15.11
C SER A 193 -4.07 21.38 -16.37
N ILE A 194 -5.19 20.82 -16.84
CA ILE A 194 -5.76 21.03 -18.17
C ILE A 194 -6.01 22.51 -18.53
N TYR A 195 -6.48 23.32 -17.58
CA TYR A 195 -6.74 24.74 -17.82
C TYR A 195 -5.50 25.64 -17.67
N SER A 196 -4.39 25.05 -17.23
CA SER A 196 -3.12 25.75 -16.98
C SER A 196 -1.95 25.03 -17.63
N ALA A 197 -2.19 24.35 -18.75
CA ALA A 197 -1.21 23.51 -19.43
C ALA A 197 0.13 24.24 -19.72
N HIS A 198 0.09 25.55 -19.98
CA HIS A 198 1.25 26.39 -20.22
C HIS A 198 2.25 26.45 -19.05
N LEU A 199 1.81 26.10 -17.82
CA LEU A 199 2.69 26.01 -16.64
C LEU A 199 3.45 24.68 -16.55
N PHE A 200 3.04 23.68 -17.32
CA PHE A 200 3.53 22.30 -17.23
C PHE A 200 4.22 21.81 -18.51
N GLU A 201 3.91 22.43 -19.65
CA GLU A 201 4.32 21.95 -20.96
C GLU A 201 5.85 21.92 -21.12
N GLY A 202 6.39 20.71 -21.39
CA GLY A 202 7.82 20.51 -21.61
C GLY A 202 8.68 20.52 -20.35
N LEU A 203 8.08 20.44 -19.16
CA LEU A 203 8.75 20.50 -17.87
C LEU A 203 8.33 19.29 -17.01
N ASP A 204 9.25 18.79 -16.21
CA ASP A 204 8.98 17.70 -15.28
C ASP A 204 8.69 18.24 -13.86
N LEU A 205 7.83 17.53 -13.13
CA LEU A 205 7.52 17.84 -11.74
C LEU A 205 8.36 16.94 -10.84
N GLU A 206 9.11 17.53 -9.92
CA GLU A 206 10.09 16.82 -9.09
C GLU A 206 9.64 16.57 -7.67
N HIS A 207 8.99 17.59 -7.06
CA HIS A 207 8.54 17.51 -5.67
C HIS A 207 7.15 18.09 -5.51
N MET A 208 6.42 17.57 -4.55
CA MET A 208 5.11 18.09 -4.16
C MET A 208 4.95 18.01 -2.65
N ASP A 209 4.37 19.07 -2.07
CA ASP A 209 4.04 19.14 -0.65
C ASP A 209 2.76 19.95 -0.45
N TYR A 210 2.14 19.85 0.72
CA TYR A 210 0.87 20.49 1.02
C TYR A 210 0.92 21.35 2.28
N ALA A 211 0.52 22.60 2.13
CA ALA A 211 0.33 23.54 3.21
C ALA A 211 -1.16 23.78 3.46
N GLU A 212 -1.70 23.15 4.50
CA GLU A 212 -3.11 23.24 4.86
C GLU A 212 -3.54 24.66 5.23
N THR A 213 -2.73 25.31 6.06
CA THR A 213 -3.02 26.66 6.55
C THR A 213 -2.01 27.66 6.02
N PRO A 214 -2.44 28.94 5.73
CA PRO A 214 -3.79 29.48 5.89
C PRO A 214 -4.73 29.22 4.70
N ASN A 215 -4.24 28.78 3.52
CA ASN A 215 -5.00 28.87 2.27
C ASN A 215 -5.14 27.54 1.50
N SER A 216 -4.82 26.39 2.11
CA SER A 216 -4.91 25.06 1.45
C SER A 216 -4.22 25.04 0.08
N ILE A 217 -2.89 25.10 0.08
CA ILE A 217 -2.07 25.20 -1.14
C ILE A 217 -1.23 23.93 -1.29
N ALA A 218 -1.36 23.24 -2.41
CA ALA A 218 -0.38 22.25 -2.83
C ALA A 218 0.75 22.97 -3.58
N TRP A 219 1.99 22.78 -3.10
CA TRP A 219 3.19 23.32 -3.69
C TRP A 219 3.88 22.27 -4.54
N ILE A 220 4.20 22.62 -5.78
CA ILE A 220 4.84 21.72 -6.72
C ILE A 220 6.08 22.39 -7.28
N GLN A 221 7.21 21.71 -7.19
CA GLN A 221 8.47 22.13 -7.79
C GLN A 221 8.62 21.52 -9.16
N ARG A 222 9.01 22.38 -10.12
CA ARG A 222 9.39 21.97 -11.47
C ARG A 222 10.90 21.79 -11.57
N ASP A 223 11.35 21.06 -12.60
CA ASP A 223 12.76 20.80 -12.91
C ASP A 223 13.57 22.08 -13.26
N ASP A 224 12.91 23.17 -13.67
CA ASP A 224 13.53 24.49 -13.91
C ASP A 224 13.67 25.34 -12.63
N GLY A 225 13.31 24.80 -11.46
CA GLY A 225 13.40 25.47 -10.16
C GLY A 225 12.22 26.39 -9.83
N VAL A 226 11.26 26.54 -10.72
CA VAL A 226 10.05 27.32 -10.47
C VAL A 226 9.08 26.56 -9.57
N TRP A 227 8.45 27.27 -8.65
CA TRP A 227 7.38 26.72 -7.81
C TRP A 227 6.02 27.09 -8.35
N LEU A 228 5.15 26.09 -8.42
CA LEU A 228 3.74 26.25 -8.70
C LEU A 228 2.95 26.06 -7.42
N GLY A 229 1.98 26.92 -7.16
CA GLY A 229 1.02 26.75 -6.09
C GLY A 229 -0.35 26.45 -6.68
N LEU A 230 -1.00 25.40 -6.18
CA LEU A 230 -2.39 25.09 -6.46
C LEU A 230 -3.22 25.37 -5.22
N THR A 231 -4.03 26.41 -5.24
CA THR A 231 -5.10 26.58 -4.26
C THR A 231 -6.23 25.61 -4.61
N TYR A 232 -6.50 24.66 -3.70
CA TYR A 232 -7.44 23.58 -3.94
C TYR A 232 -8.43 23.46 -2.78
N LEU A 233 -9.65 23.96 -3.00
CA LEU A 233 -10.74 23.97 -2.02
C LEU A 233 -11.94 23.25 -2.63
N LEU A 234 -12.05 21.96 -2.37
CA LEU A 234 -13.08 21.07 -2.94
C LEU A 234 -14.50 21.52 -2.60
N ASP A 235 -14.74 21.91 -1.35
CA ASP A 235 -16.06 22.31 -0.87
C ASP A 235 -16.61 23.59 -1.52
N HIS A 236 -15.73 24.34 -2.16
CA HIS A 236 -16.05 25.61 -2.80
C HIS A 236 -15.83 25.59 -4.33
N ASP A 237 -15.48 24.44 -4.89
CA ASP A 237 -15.11 24.31 -6.31
C ASP A 237 -14.00 25.30 -6.74
N VAL A 238 -13.12 25.68 -5.79
CA VAL A 238 -12.00 26.57 -6.08
C VAL A 238 -10.78 25.76 -6.48
N GLN A 239 -10.33 26.00 -7.72
CA GLN A 239 -9.09 25.47 -8.26
C GLN A 239 -8.36 26.62 -8.95
N GLY A 240 -7.24 27.05 -8.38
CA GLY A 240 -6.46 28.19 -8.91
C GLY A 240 -4.96 27.91 -8.91
N TRP A 241 -4.32 28.05 -10.06
CA TRP A 241 -2.89 27.93 -10.21
C TRP A 241 -2.21 29.30 -10.13
N HIS A 242 -1.06 29.34 -9.49
CA HIS A 242 -0.18 30.50 -9.46
C HIS A 242 1.29 30.08 -9.53
N ARG A 243 2.11 30.94 -10.12
CA ARG A 243 3.55 30.71 -10.32
C ARG A 243 4.35 31.57 -9.39
N HIS A 244 5.43 31.02 -8.86
CA HIS A 244 6.42 31.67 -8.02
C HIS A 244 7.81 31.45 -8.59
N ASP A 245 8.46 32.57 -8.96
CA ASP A 245 9.86 32.58 -9.33
C ASP A 245 10.68 33.02 -8.10
N THR A 246 11.71 32.26 -7.78
CA THR A 246 12.69 32.64 -6.77
C THR A 246 13.90 33.20 -7.52
N ASP A 247 13.94 34.52 -7.70
CA ASP A 247 15.10 35.22 -8.25
C ASP A 247 16.29 35.18 -7.27
#